data_005dfaf8a8ab7aa5fa1934846135ef3a
#
_entry.id   005dfaf8a8ab7aa5fa1934846135ef3a
#
_cell.length_a   1.000
_cell.length_b   1.000
_cell.length_c   1.000
_cell.angle_alpha   90.00
_cell.angle_beta   90.00
_cell.angle_gamma   90.00
#
_symmetry.space_group_name_H-M   'P 1'
#
loop_
_entity.id
_entity.type
_entity.pdbx_description
1 polymer ?
#
loop_
_entity_poly.entity_id
_entity_poly.type
_entity_poly.pdbx_seq_one_letter_code
_entity_poly.pdbx_strand_id
1 'polypeptide(L)'
;MILSIVTLIGALGLFLYGMNLMSSGLQKAAGSGLRKFLSSITSNPVKGVITGLGVTGIIQSSSATTVMVVGFVNAGLLTLTQAISVIMGANIGTTLTAWIIAVFGFKADISILAVPLMAVGFIMSMSKKGRIRDVSEFVVGFSLLFLGLSFMKNSVPDLQSSPEALAFLQSWSGRGLLSVLLFVLVGATLTLILQSSSATVALTLIFLNMGWIEFDMAAAMVLGENIGTTITANIAAAVGNTNAKRAALAHTVFNVFGVIWAVALFHPFGSLIHWIVDVLGLSGSDQAPLYGISMLHTVFNLINTSLLIWFIPLIEKFVCLVIKDKKGEEQDRLVYINAGLISTPELAISEADKEVVHFGKIMQKGLGYIRSAVETSSDEQSFRPFQEKLVKYEEISDRIEYEVVGFLNKVSRDTLSDRSALHIKSLYRIVGEMESLGDSGEAISRLIARALGRGQKLSESHKKEVYDMIVLVGRAFDAMIYNLSNSATISNIDNAVVAEIDINTRRDFLRDKELSDNEGDKYFEGVFYIALVEELEKMGDYIINISQSIMSWRGGTPDVSSSNDD
;
A
#
# COMPACT_ATOMS: atom_id res chain seq x y z
N MET A 1 17.81 -37.22 -11.99
CA MET A 1 17.11 -36.13 -12.67
C MET A 1 15.89 -35.62 -11.89
N ILE A 2 14.84 -36.43 -11.61
CA ILE A 2 13.64 -35.96 -10.87
C ILE A 2 14.02 -35.41 -9.48
N LEU A 3 14.83 -36.13 -8.69
CA LEU A 3 15.26 -35.67 -7.37
C LEU A 3 16.04 -34.34 -7.45
N SER A 4 16.92 -34.16 -8.41
CA SER A 4 17.68 -32.90 -8.60
C SER A 4 16.75 -31.72 -8.93
N ILE A 5 15.72 -31.95 -9.77
CA ILE A 5 14.71 -30.92 -10.08
C ILE A 5 13.91 -30.55 -8.82
N VAL A 6 13.43 -31.56 -8.07
CA VAL A 6 12.68 -31.32 -6.82
C VAL A 6 13.54 -30.58 -5.79
N THR A 7 14.81 -30.96 -5.67
CA THR A 7 15.76 -30.29 -4.78
C THR A 7 16.02 -28.85 -5.21
N LEU A 8 16.14 -28.59 -6.52
CA LEU A 8 16.31 -27.24 -7.07
C LEU A 8 15.07 -26.35 -6.77
N ILE A 9 13.86 -26.90 -6.95
CA ILE A 9 12.61 -26.18 -6.62
C ILE A 9 12.55 -25.90 -5.10
N GLY A 10 12.93 -26.87 -4.26
CA GLY A 10 12.99 -26.69 -2.81
C GLY A 10 14.03 -25.64 -2.40
N ALA A 11 15.20 -25.64 -3.02
CA ALA A 11 16.25 -24.65 -2.80
C ALA A 11 15.83 -23.24 -3.25
N LEU A 12 15.14 -23.14 -4.38
CA LEU A 12 14.53 -21.89 -4.84
C LEU A 12 13.44 -21.41 -3.85
N GLY A 13 12.61 -22.31 -3.34
CA GLY A 13 11.64 -21.98 -2.30
C GLY A 13 12.31 -21.44 -1.03
N LEU A 14 13.40 -22.05 -0.59
CA LEU A 14 14.18 -21.58 0.57
C LEU A 14 14.81 -20.19 0.32
N PHE A 15 15.36 -19.98 -0.88
CA PHE A 15 15.90 -18.68 -1.31
C PHE A 15 14.82 -17.59 -1.29
N LEU A 16 13.67 -17.84 -1.89
CA LEU A 16 12.54 -16.90 -1.94
C LEU A 16 11.97 -16.61 -0.55
N TYR A 17 11.84 -17.63 0.29
CA TYR A 17 11.39 -17.47 1.67
C TYR A 17 12.39 -16.64 2.48
N GLY A 18 13.68 -16.93 2.36
CA GLY A 18 14.76 -16.16 2.99
C GLY A 18 14.73 -14.70 2.56
N MET A 19 14.56 -14.43 1.27
CA MET A 19 14.46 -13.07 0.73
C MET A 19 13.23 -12.33 1.29
N ASN A 20 12.07 -12.99 1.35
CA ASN A 20 10.85 -12.39 1.90
C ASN A 20 11.01 -12.08 3.40
N LEU A 21 11.60 -12.99 4.17
CA LEU A 21 11.83 -12.79 5.60
C LEU A 21 12.84 -11.67 5.85
N MET A 22 13.92 -11.63 5.07
CA MET A 22 14.92 -10.55 5.11
C MET A 22 14.27 -9.18 4.83
N SER A 23 13.46 -9.12 3.80
CA SER A 23 12.70 -7.93 3.41
C SER A 23 11.74 -7.48 4.53
N SER A 24 10.95 -8.41 5.08
CA SER A 24 10.01 -8.15 6.17
C SER A 24 10.71 -7.60 7.42
N GLY A 25 11.80 -8.24 7.84
CA GLY A 25 12.60 -7.80 8.98
C GLY A 25 13.15 -6.39 8.80
N LEU A 26 13.66 -6.07 7.60
CA LEU A 26 14.20 -4.74 7.29
C LEU A 26 13.11 -3.66 7.27
N GLN A 27 11.93 -3.97 6.73
CA GLN A 27 10.77 -3.08 6.71
C GLN A 27 10.26 -2.77 8.12
N LYS A 28 10.10 -3.80 8.96
CA LYS A 28 9.70 -3.63 10.36
C LYS A 28 10.72 -2.80 11.14
N ALA A 29 12.00 -3.06 10.96
CA ALA A 29 13.08 -2.31 11.59
C ALA A 29 13.13 -0.84 11.11
N ALA A 30 12.83 -0.57 9.84
CA ALA A 30 12.74 0.78 9.28
C ALA A 30 11.50 1.56 9.77
N GLY A 31 10.40 0.88 10.05
CA GLY A 31 9.20 1.40 10.68
C GLY A 31 8.68 2.72 10.08
N SER A 32 8.45 3.73 10.96
CA SER A 32 7.95 5.05 10.54
C SER A 32 8.94 5.87 9.67
N GLY A 33 10.21 5.46 9.60
CA GLY A 33 11.21 6.09 8.72
C GLY A 33 10.85 5.94 7.24
N LEU A 34 10.35 4.78 6.84
CA LEU A 34 9.87 4.51 5.47
C LEU A 34 8.71 5.45 5.09
N ARG A 35 7.76 5.65 6.02
CA ARG A 35 6.62 6.57 5.84
C ARG A 35 7.07 8.02 5.66
N LYS A 36 8.03 8.51 6.48
CA LYS A 36 8.60 9.86 6.35
C LYS A 36 9.36 10.03 5.04
N PHE A 37 10.06 9.00 4.59
CA PHE A 37 10.81 9.03 3.33
C PHE A 37 9.86 9.14 2.14
N LEU A 38 8.76 8.39 2.15
CA LEU A 38 7.71 8.48 1.12
C LEU A 38 6.96 9.82 1.14
N SER A 39 6.69 10.38 2.32
CA SER A 39 6.05 11.71 2.42
C SER A 39 6.94 12.86 1.95
N SER A 40 8.26 12.64 1.80
CA SER A 40 9.21 13.63 1.26
C SER A 40 9.20 13.72 -0.27
N ILE A 41 8.37 12.94 -0.96
CA ILE A 41 8.24 12.97 -2.42
C ILE A 41 7.70 14.35 -2.82
N THR A 42 8.56 15.12 -3.46
CA THR A 42 8.22 16.45 -3.99
C THR A 42 7.91 16.35 -5.49
N SER A 43 7.43 17.46 -6.07
CA SER A 43 7.26 17.58 -7.53
C SER A 43 8.57 17.50 -8.33
N ASN A 44 9.74 17.38 -7.67
CA ASN A 44 11.03 17.23 -8.32
C ASN A 44 11.26 15.75 -8.71
N PRO A 45 11.35 15.42 -10.02
CA PRO A 45 11.56 14.05 -10.49
C PRO A 45 12.82 13.37 -9.93
N VAL A 46 13.91 14.12 -9.76
CA VAL A 46 15.17 13.58 -9.21
C VAL A 46 14.98 13.09 -7.77
N LYS A 47 14.26 13.85 -6.95
CA LYS A 47 13.93 13.40 -5.58
C LYS A 47 13.01 12.19 -5.61
N GLY A 48 12.08 12.10 -6.56
CA GLY A 48 11.25 10.91 -6.76
C GLY A 48 12.09 9.67 -7.08
N VAL A 49 13.06 9.79 -7.99
CA VAL A 49 14.00 8.70 -8.33
C VAL A 49 14.81 8.27 -7.10
N ILE A 50 15.40 9.21 -6.35
CA ILE A 50 16.15 8.90 -5.12
C ILE A 50 15.25 8.20 -4.09
N THR A 51 14.00 8.66 -3.95
CA THR A 51 13.02 8.02 -3.05
C THR A 51 12.72 6.59 -3.50
N GLY A 52 12.44 6.36 -4.78
CA GLY A 52 12.18 5.03 -5.32
C GLY A 52 13.35 4.08 -5.13
N LEU A 53 14.58 4.55 -5.40
CA LEU A 53 15.81 3.80 -5.16
C LEU A 53 15.96 3.43 -3.67
N GLY A 54 15.79 4.39 -2.77
CA GLY A 54 15.95 4.16 -1.34
C GLY A 54 14.89 3.23 -0.77
N VAL A 55 13.62 3.43 -1.16
CA VAL A 55 12.51 2.56 -0.74
C VAL A 55 12.75 1.12 -1.22
N THR A 56 13.06 0.93 -2.50
CA THR A 56 13.31 -0.41 -3.06
C THR A 56 14.56 -1.04 -2.47
N GLY A 57 15.62 -0.25 -2.23
CA GLY A 57 16.83 -0.73 -1.54
C GLY A 57 16.55 -1.24 -0.12
N ILE A 58 15.63 -0.59 0.61
CA ILE A 58 15.17 -1.02 1.94
C ILE A 58 14.21 -2.20 1.83
N ILE A 59 13.19 -2.11 0.98
CA ILE A 59 12.15 -3.14 0.83
C ILE A 59 12.71 -4.39 0.13
N GLN A 60 13.78 -4.28 -0.66
CA GLN A 60 14.36 -5.34 -1.50
C GLN A 60 13.34 -5.96 -2.49
N SER A 61 12.30 -5.19 -2.83
CA SER A 61 11.25 -5.60 -3.76
C SER A 61 10.74 -4.40 -4.57
N SER A 62 11.09 -4.34 -5.85
CA SER A 62 10.57 -3.31 -6.76
C SER A 62 9.10 -3.51 -7.07
N SER A 63 8.64 -4.76 -7.14
CA SER A 63 7.21 -5.06 -7.32
C SER A 63 6.38 -4.50 -6.18
N ALA A 64 6.79 -4.72 -4.92
CA ALA A 64 6.12 -4.16 -3.75
C ALA A 64 6.13 -2.62 -3.78
N THR A 65 7.28 -2.00 -4.08
CA THR A 65 7.41 -0.55 -4.21
C THR A 65 6.51 0.01 -5.31
N THR A 66 6.47 -0.62 -6.48
CA THR A 66 5.67 -0.15 -7.61
C THR A 66 4.17 -0.31 -7.33
N VAL A 67 3.74 -1.43 -6.75
CA VAL A 67 2.34 -1.65 -6.35
C VAL A 67 1.91 -0.60 -5.33
N MET A 68 2.75 -0.30 -4.34
CA MET A 68 2.50 0.77 -3.37
C MET A 68 2.35 2.14 -4.06
N VAL A 69 3.23 2.46 -5.01
CA VAL A 69 3.16 3.71 -5.77
C VAL A 69 1.87 3.78 -6.59
N VAL A 70 1.47 2.67 -7.22
CA VAL A 70 0.18 2.54 -7.93
C VAL A 70 -0.99 2.77 -6.96
N GLY A 71 -0.95 2.20 -5.75
CA GLY A 71 -1.92 2.46 -4.68
C GLY A 71 -1.99 3.93 -4.30
N PHE A 72 -0.84 4.60 -4.12
CA PHE A 72 -0.81 6.03 -3.80
C PHE A 72 -1.35 6.93 -4.91
N VAL A 73 -1.12 6.57 -6.17
CA VAL A 73 -1.74 7.27 -7.31
C VAL A 73 -3.25 7.03 -7.33
N ASN A 74 -3.67 5.79 -7.09
CA ASN A 74 -5.09 5.45 -6.94
C ASN A 74 -5.76 6.29 -5.87
N ALA A 75 -5.06 6.51 -4.78
CA ALA A 75 -5.44 7.29 -3.63
C ALA A 75 -5.32 8.82 -3.80
N GLY A 76 -4.87 9.30 -4.97
CA GLY A 76 -4.65 10.73 -5.18
C GLY A 76 -3.54 11.37 -4.32
N LEU A 77 -2.66 10.54 -3.73
CA LEU A 77 -1.58 11.00 -2.85
C LEU A 77 -0.31 11.33 -3.60
N LEU A 78 -0.14 10.70 -4.74
CA LEU A 78 0.90 10.98 -5.70
C LEU A 78 0.25 11.39 -7.01
N THR A 79 0.81 12.42 -7.63
CA THR A 79 0.52 12.70 -9.02
C THR A 79 1.13 11.63 -9.91
N LEU A 80 0.62 11.49 -11.13
CA LEU A 80 1.16 10.53 -12.10
C LEU A 80 2.65 10.81 -12.40
N THR A 81 3.04 12.08 -12.54
CA THR A 81 4.44 12.51 -12.71
C THR A 81 5.34 12.04 -11.55
N GLN A 82 4.89 12.23 -10.31
CA GLN A 82 5.62 11.77 -9.11
C GLN A 82 5.77 10.25 -9.10
N ALA A 83 4.70 9.53 -9.39
CA ALA A 83 4.70 8.08 -9.45
C ALA A 83 5.69 7.54 -10.49
N ILE A 84 5.69 8.09 -11.70
CA ILE A 84 6.62 7.68 -12.76
C ILE A 84 8.07 7.85 -12.28
N SER A 85 8.42 8.96 -11.63
CA SER A 85 9.77 9.19 -11.13
C SER A 85 10.18 8.20 -10.03
N VAL A 86 9.27 7.85 -9.12
CA VAL A 86 9.53 6.85 -8.06
C VAL A 86 9.70 5.45 -8.66
N ILE A 87 8.88 5.07 -9.63
CA ILE A 87 8.98 3.79 -10.35
C ILE A 87 10.34 3.67 -11.07
N MET A 88 10.80 4.74 -11.72
CA MET A 88 12.14 4.77 -12.32
C MET A 88 13.24 4.50 -11.29
N GLY A 89 13.15 5.12 -10.12
CA GLY A 89 14.07 4.90 -9.00
C GLY A 89 14.00 3.48 -8.44
N ALA A 90 12.80 2.90 -8.35
CA ALA A 90 12.58 1.54 -7.89
C ALA A 90 13.32 0.51 -8.76
N ASN A 91 13.35 0.70 -10.07
CA ASN A 91 14.09 -0.17 -10.98
C ASN A 91 15.62 -0.11 -10.72
N ILE A 92 16.19 1.06 -10.41
CA ILE A 92 17.59 1.16 -10.00
C ILE A 92 17.81 0.41 -8.68
N GLY A 93 16.89 0.57 -7.70
CA GLY A 93 16.98 -0.08 -6.38
C GLY A 93 17.01 -1.61 -6.45
N THR A 94 16.36 -2.22 -7.45
CA THR A 94 16.37 -3.69 -7.67
C THR A 94 17.77 -4.22 -7.94
N THR A 95 18.63 -3.42 -8.57
CA THR A 95 19.98 -3.87 -8.95
C THR A 95 20.86 -4.20 -7.74
N LEU A 96 20.54 -3.65 -6.57
CA LEU A 96 21.25 -3.93 -5.32
C LEU A 96 21.21 -5.42 -4.96
N THR A 97 20.08 -6.10 -5.23
CA THR A 97 19.95 -7.54 -4.98
C THR A 97 20.91 -8.33 -5.85
N ALA A 98 21.09 -7.97 -7.13
CA ALA A 98 22.05 -8.62 -8.02
C ALA A 98 23.49 -8.52 -7.48
N TRP A 99 23.86 -7.35 -6.94
CA TRP A 99 25.16 -7.15 -6.32
C TRP A 99 25.33 -7.97 -5.03
N ILE A 100 24.31 -8.01 -4.18
CA ILE A 100 24.33 -8.84 -2.97
C ILE A 100 24.59 -10.30 -3.34
N ILE A 101 23.90 -10.82 -4.35
CA ILE A 101 24.06 -12.19 -4.82
C ILE A 101 25.44 -12.40 -5.44
N ALA A 102 25.90 -11.52 -6.34
CA ALA A 102 27.18 -11.66 -7.04
C ALA A 102 28.37 -11.56 -6.09
N VAL A 103 28.37 -10.59 -5.16
CA VAL A 103 29.48 -10.36 -4.23
C VAL A 103 29.51 -11.41 -3.13
N PHE A 104 28.37 -11.66 -2.50
CA PHE A 104 28.28 -12.52 -1.34
C PHE A 104 27.94 -13.98 -1.70
N GLY A 105 27.13 -14.22 -2.72
CA GLY A 105 26.66 -15.57 -3.07
C GLY A 105 27.71 -16.48 -3.70
N PHE A 106 28.77 -15.91 -4.26
CA PHE A 106 29.75 -16.67 -5.04
C PHE A 106 31.21 -16.52 -4.58
N LYS A 107 31.55 -15.48 -3.82
CA LYS A 107 32.95 -15.12 -3.48
C LYS A 107 33.53 -15.86 -2.28
N ALA A 108 32.69 -16.37 -1.40
CA ALA A 108 33.12 -17.18 -0.26
C ALA A 108 32.14 -18.32 -0.08
N ASP A 109 32.56 -19.36 0.63
CA ASP A 109 31.62 -20.31 1.21
C ASP A 109 30.77 -19.58 2.28
N ILE A 110 29.91 -18.64 1.81
CA ILE A 110 29.00 -17.92 2.70
C ILE A 110 28.02 -18.88 3.35
N SER A 111 27.81 -20.07 2.79
CA SER A 111 27.17 -21.17 3.49
C SER A 111 27.84 -21.43 4.85
N ILE A 112 29.17 -21.22 4.97
CA ILE A 112 29.90 -21.34 6.25
C ILE A 112 29.44 -20.25 7.24
N LEU A 113 29.19 -19.03 6.78
CA LEU A 113 28.71 -17.93 7.64
C LEU A 113 27.18 -17.94 7.84
N ALA A 114 26.43 -18.53 6.91
CA ALA A 114 24.97 -18.55 6.97
C ALA A 114 24.47 -19.32 8.21
N VAL A 115 25.10 -20.45 8.57
CA VAL A 115 24.71 -21.24 9.74
C VAL A 115 25.02 -20.51 11.07
N PRO A 116 26.20 -19.92 11.30
CA PRO A 116 26.45 -19.06 12.45
C PRO A 116 25.52 -17.84 12.54
N LEU A 117 25.26 -17.17 11.42
CA LEU A 117 24.31 -16.05 11.37
C LEU A 117 22.88 -16.50 11.71
N MET A 118 22.47 -17.70 11.29
CA MET A 118 21.19 -18.29 11.68
C MET A 118 21.11 -18.46 13.20
N ALA A 119 22.19 -18.93 13.86
CA ALA A 119 22.22 -19.07 15.30
C ALA A 119 22.10 -17.71 16.01
N VAL A 120 22.82 -16.69 15.53
CA VAL A 120 22.70 -15.32 16.05
C VAL A 120 21.28 -14.78 15.86
N GLY A 121 20.70 -14.90 14.68
CA GLY A 121 19.35 -14.50 14.39
C GLY A 121 18.33 -15.21 15.29
N PHE A 122 18.48 -16.52 15.48
CA PHE A 122 17.61 -17.31 16.38
C PHE A 122 17.69 -16.79 17.83
N ILE A 123 18.89 -16.54 18.36
CA ILE A 123 19.05 -15.98 19.72
C ILE A 123 18.40 -14.60 19.81
N MET A 124 18.58 -13.75 18.80
CA MET A 124 17.95 -12.42 18.76
C MET A 124 16.44 -12.50 18.71
N SER A 125 15.86 -13.52 18.07
CA SER A 125 14.39 -13.72 17.98
C SER A 125 13.74 -13.95 19.33
N MET A 126 14.48 -14.47 20.32
CA MET A 126 14.02 -14.66 21.69
C MET A 126 13.95 -13.36 22.51
N SER A 127 14.39 -12.24 21.96
CA SER A 127 14.38 -10.94 22.64
C SER A 127 12.95 -10.43 22.85
N LYS A 128 12.70 -9.89 24.05
CA LYS A 128 11.43 -9.19 24.35
C LYS A 128 11.33 -7.80 23.70
N LYS A 129 12.44 -7.25 23.18
CA LYS A 129 12.47 -5.94 22.51
C LYS A 129 12.07 -6.10 21.04
N GLY A 130 10.94 -5.52 20.64
CA GLY A 130 10.37 -5.61 19.28
C GLY A 130 11.40 -5.32 18.19
N ARG A 131 12.17 -4.22 18.32
CA ARG A 131 13.18 -3.84 17.32
C ARG A 131 14.30 -4.88 17.15
N ILE A 132 14.70 -5.59 18.24
CA ILE A 132 15.71 -6.65 18.14
C ILE A 132 15.12 -7.86 17.42
N ARG A 133 13.85 -8.17 17.68
CA ARG A 133 13.11 -9.23 16.99
C ARG A 133 12.95 -8.93 15.50
N ASP A 134 12.67 -7.68 15.12
CA ASP A 134 12.58 -7.28 13.71
C ASP A 134 13.94 -7.43 12.99
N VAL A 135 15.04 -7.03 13.65
CA VAL A 135 16.39 -7.23 13.12
C VAL A 135 16.75 -8.73 13.06
N SER A 136 16.23 -9.56 13.98
CA SER A 136 16.43 -11.01 13.92
C SER A 136 15.83 -11.63 12.67
N GLU A 137 14.63 -11.19 12.27
CA GLU A 137 13.99 -11.64 11.03
C GLU A 137 14.87 -11.33 9.81
N PHE A 138 15.49 -10.13 9.77
CA PHE A 138 16.44 -9.78 8.72
C PHE A 138 17.63 -10.74 8.71
N VAL A 139 18.25 -11.02 9.87
CA VAL A 139 19.44 -11.89 9.98
C VAL A 139 19.11 -13.34 9.60
N VAL A 140 17.97 -13.87 10.08
CA VAL A 140 17.50 -15.21 9.73
C VAL A 140 17.18 -15.30 8.25
N GLY A 141 16.47 -14.29 7.70
CA GLY A 141 16.13 -14.22 6.28
C GLY A 141 17.37 -14.18 5.39
N PHE A 142 18.36 -13.37 5.75
CA PHE A 142 19.66 -13.31 5.08
C PHE A 142 20.37 -14.68 5.09
N SER A 143 20.37 -15.37 6.23
CA SER A 143 20.96 -16.71 6.35
C SER A 143 20.25 -17.73 5.45
N LEU A 144 18.91 -17.74 5.46
CA LEU A 144 18.12 -18.64 4.61
C LEU A 144 18.30 -18.37 3.12
N LEU A 145 18.42 -17.09 2.74
CA LEU A 145 18.69 -16.68 1.36
C LEU A 145 19.99 -17.34 0.86
N PHE A 146 21.08 -17.23 1.63
CA PHE A 146 22.36 -17.79 1.20
C PHE A 146 22.42 -19.32 1.31
N LEU A 147 21.73 -19.93 2.27
CA LEU A 147 21.55 -21.38 2.29
C LEU A 147 20.77 -21.86 1.07
N GLY A 148 19.68 -21.19 0.72
CA GLY A 148 18.91 -21.47 -0.49
C GLY A 148 19.77 -21.37 -1.75
N LEU A 149 20.56 -20.28 -1.87
CA LEU A 149 21.49 -20.09 -2.99
C LEU A 149 22.55 -21.19 -3.06
N SER A 150 23.12 -21.60 -1.92
CA SER A 150 24.07 -22.70 -1.85
C SER A 150 23.44 -24.04 -2.27
N PHE A 151 22.26 -24.35 -1.77
CA PHE A 151 21.54 -25.55 -2.19
C PHE A 151 21.14 -25.51 -3.67
N MET A 152 20.75 -24.36 -4.21
CA MET A 152 20.49 -24.21 -5.65
C MET A 152 21.75 -24.57 -6.46
N LYS A 153 22.91 -23.98 -6.12
CA LYS A 153 24.19 -24.30 -6.78
C LYS A 153 24.49 -25.81 -6.77
N ASN A 154 24.30 -26.47 -5.64
CA ASN A 154 24.61 -27.88 -5.46
C ASN A 154 23.56 -28.82 -6.09
N SER A 155 22.37 -28.32 -6.37
CA SER A 155 21.26 -29.12 -6.91
C SER A 155 21.16 -29.07 -8.42
N VAL A 156 21.81 -28.09 -9.04
CA VAL A 156 21.83 -27.95 -10.50
C VAL A 156 22.61 -29.12 -11.08
N PRO A 157 22.03 -29.95 -11.98
CA PRO A 157 22.73 -31.06 -12.58
C PRO A 157 23.98 -30.60 -13.33
N ASP A 158 25.04 -31.37 -13.26
CA ASP A 158 26.24 -31.14 -14.07
C ASP A 158 25.91 -31.45 -15.54
N LEU A 159 25.67 -30.38 -16.33
CA LEU A 159 25.39 -30.52 -17.78
C LEU A 159 26.61 -30.98 -18.57
N GLN A 160 27.83 -30.92 -18.00
CA GLN A 160 29.02 -31.53 -18.63
C GLN A 160 28.82 -33.04 -18.75
N SER A 161 28.02 -33.63 -17.86
CA SER A 161 27.60 -35.04 -17.94
C SER A 161 26.48 -35.31 -18.95
N SER A 162 25.89 -34.26 -19.56
CA SER A 162 24.81 -34.35 -20.55
C SER A 162 25.10 -33.50 -21.81
N PRO A 163 26.04 -33.93 -22.65
CA PRO A 163 26.49 -33.15 -23.82
C PRO A 163 25.38 -32.73 -24.78
N GLU A 164 24.31 -33.52 -24.88
CA GLU A 164 23.15 -33.21 -25.73
C GLU A 164 22.35 -32.00 -25.27
N ALA A 165 22.15 -31.87 -23.93
CA ALA A 165 21.44 -30.73 -23.36
C ALA A 165 22.28 -29.45 -23.48
N LEU A 166 23.59 -29.55 -23.28
CA LEU A 166 24.50 -28.43 -23.47
C LEU A 166 24.57 -28.00 -24.95
N ALA A 167 24.66 -28.95 -25.89
CA ALA A 167 24.64 -28.69 -27.32
C ALA A 167 23.31 -28.03 -27.76
N PHE A 168 22.19 -28.43 -27.18
CA PHE A 168 20.90 -27.78 -27.43
C PHE A 168 20.92 -26.31 -27.00
N LEU A 169 21.36 -25.98 -25.78
CA LEU A 169 21.47 -24.59 -25.30
C LEU A 169 22.45 -23.79 -26.15
N GLN A 170 23.61 -24.36 -26.49
CA GLN A 170 24.61 -23.72 -27.35
C GLN A 170 24.11 -23.50 -28.76
N SER A 171 23.24 -24.38 -29.29
CA SER A 171 22.65 -24.21 -30.63
C SER A 171 21.81 -22.94 -30.75
N TRP A 172 21.34 -22.39 -29.64
CA TRP A 172 20.60 -21.13 -29.59
C TRP A 172 21.47 -19.91 -29.27
N SER A 173 22.74 -20.09 -28.83
CA SER A 173 23.64 -18.98 -28.45
C SER A 173 24.21 -18.22 -29.66
N GLY A 174 24.45 -18.83 -30.75
CA GLY A 174 25.16 -18.24 -31.91
C GLY A 174 24.29 -17.58 -32.99
N ARG A 175 22.98 -17.32 -32.76
CA ARG A 175 22.05 -16.84 -33.79
C ARG A 175 21.85 -15.31 -33.80
N GLY A 176 22.79 -14.54 -33.24
CA GLY A 176 22.74 -13.07 -33.24
C GLY A 176 21.50 -12.53 -32.55
N LEU A 177 20.82 -11.57 -33.18
CA LEU A 177 19.67 -10.87 -32.59
C LEU A 177 18.51 -11.84 -32.19
N LEU A 178 18.34 -12.94 -32.90
CA LEU A 178 17.29 -13.93 -32.60
C LEU A 178 17.56 -14.60 -31.24
N SER A 179 18.82 -14.92 -30.91
CA SER A 179 19.19 -15.43 -29.60
C SER A 179 18.90 -14.41 -28.49
N VAL A 180 19.28 -13.16 -28.70
CA VAL A 180 19.02 -12.08 -27.73
C VAL A 180 17.54 -11.96 -27.46
N LEU A 181 16.69 -11.89 -28.48
CA LEU A 181 15.24 -11.78 -28.33
C LEU A 181 14.63 -13.01 -27.63
N LEU A 182 15.12 -14.21 -27.93
CA LEU A 182 14.67 -15.45 -27.27
C LEU A 182 14.98 -15.40 -25.78
N PHE A 183 16.21 -15.03 -25.39
CA PHE A 183 16.60 -14.99 -23.97
C PHE A 183 15.99 -13.82 -23.23
N VAL A 184 15.69 -12.68 -23.87
CA VAL A 184 14.82 -11.63 -23.32
C VAL A 184 13.43 -12.20 -23.01
N LEU A 185 12.84 -12.98 -23.94
CA LEU A 185 11.54 -13.62 -23.70
C LEU A 185 11.61 -14.64 -22.56
N VAL A 186 12.67 -15.44 -22.48
CA VAL A 186 12.88 -16.40 -21.39
C VAL A 186 12.97 -15.67 -20.05
N GLY A 187 13.76 -14.60 -19.93
CA GLY A 187 13.87 -13.81 -18.71
C GLY A 187 12.55 -13.17 -18.29
N ALA A 188 11.82 -12.60 -19.25
CA ALA A 188 10.49 -12.02 -19.01
C ALA A 188 9.48 -13.08 -18.53
N THR A 189 9.44 -14.25 -19.19
CA THR A 189 8.52 -15.34 -18.84
C THR A 189 8.87 -15.94 -17.48
N LEU A 190 10.15 -16.13 -17.19
CA LEU A 190 10.61 -16.66 -15.91
C LEU A 190 10.22 -15.71 -14.75
N THR A 191 10.41 -14.40 -14.95
CA THR A 191 10.00 -13.39 -13.98
C THR A 191 8.48 -13.34 -13.80
N LEU A 192 7.71 -13.51 -14.86
CA LEU A 192 6.25 -13.62 -14.81
C LEU A 192 5.81 -14.83 -13.96
N ILE A 193 6.43 -15.98 -14.15
CA ILE A 193 6.09 -17.22 -13.44
C ILE A 193 6.49 -17.12 -11.95
N LEU A 194 7.70 -16.66 -11.69
CA LEU A 194 8.24 -16.54 -10.33
C LEU A 194 7.68 -15.32 -9.57
N GLN A 195 7.12 -14.35 -10.27
CA GLN A 195 6.69 -13.05 -9.76
C GLN A 195 7.78 -12.33 -8.95
N SER A 196 9.05 -12.62 -9.27
CA SER A 196 10.23 -12.10 -8.58
C SER A 196 11.40 -11.93 -9.55
N SER A 197 11.74 -10.68 -9.83
CA SER A 197 12.92 -10.34 -10.62
C SER A 197 14.22 -10.78 -9.93
N SER A 198 14.30 -10.60 -8.62
CA SER A 198 15.47 -11.02 -7.83
C SER A 198 15.73 -12.53 -7.93
N ALA A 199 14.66 -13.35 -7.97
CA ALA A 199 14.80 -14.79 -8.17
C ALA A 199 15.29 -15.13 -9.58
N THR A 200 14.78 -14.42 -10.60
CA THR A 200 15.22 -14.58 -11.98
C THR A 200 16.70 -14.23 -12.14
N VAL A 201 17.13 -13.09 -11.55
CA VAL A 201 18.56 -12.72 -11.53
C VAL A 201 19.39 -13.79 -10.84
N ALA A 202 18.96 -14.29 -9.69
CA ALA A 202 19.69 -15.33 -8.96
C ALA A 202 19.88 -16.59 -9.81
N LEU A 203 18.81 -17.08 -10.45
CA LEU A 203 18.89 -18.21 -11.36
C LEU A 203 19.80 -17.93 -12.57
N THR A 204 19.70 -16.76 -13.17
CA THR A 204 20.54 -16.33 -14.28
C THR A 204 22.02 -16.34 -13.89
N LEU A 205 22.36 -15.79 -12.72
CA LEU A 205 23.72 -15.78 -12.20
C LEU A 205 24.23 -17.20 -11.90
N ILE A 206 23.38 -18.11 -11.39
CA ILE A 206 23.73 -19.51 -11.17
C ILE A 206 24.02 -20.20 -12.51
N PHE A 207 23.13 -20.08 -13.50
CA PHE A 207 23.30 -20.70 -14.81
C PHE A 207 24.56 -20.19 -15.52
N LEU A 208 24.85 -18.89 -15.40
CA LEU A 208 26.08 -18.30 -15.92
C LEU A 208 27.32 -18.87 -15.18
N ASN A 209 27.31 -18.91 -13.84
CA ASN A 209 28.43 -19.42 -13.04
C ASN A 209 28.72 -20.90 -13.29
N MET A 210 27.71 -21.69 -13.65
CA MET A 210 27.83 -23.09 -13.97
C MET A 210 28.18 -23.36 -15.45
N GLY A 211 28.27 -22.30 -16.26
CA GLY A 211 28.60 -22.42 -17.68
C GLY A 211 27.43 -22.97 -18.54
N TRP A 212 26.20 -22.94 -18.03
CA TRP A 212 25.03 -23.37 -18.80
C TRP A 212 24.64 -22.36 -19.87
N ILE A 213 24.83 -21.07 -19.56
CA ILE A 213 24.58 -19.97 -20.47
C ILE A 213 25.83 -19.07 -20.52
N GLU A 214 26.03 -18.44 -21.68
CA GLU A 214 27.07 -17.46 -21.88
C GLU A 214 26.65 -16.08 -21.39
N PHE A 215 27.60 -15.13 -21.25
CA PHE A 215 27.36 -13.78 -20.80
C PHE A 215 26.24 -13.08 -21.58
N ASP A 216 26.23 -13.17 -22.90
CA ASP A 216 25.25 -12.51 -23.75
C ASP A 216 23.81 -13.04 -23.50
N MET A 217 23.68 -14.34 -23.27
CA MET A 217 22.38 -14.94 -22.92
C MET A 217 21.91 -14.49 -21.54
N ALA A 218 22.82 -14.48 -20.55
CA ALA A 218 22.52 -13.99 -19.21
C ALA A 218 22.14 -12.50 -19.23
N ALA A 219 22.86 -11.68 -20.00
CA ALA A 219 22.56 -10.28 -20.22
C ALA A 219 21.16 -10.09 -20.82
N ALA A 220 20.82 -10.86 -21.84
CA ALA A 220 19.49 -10.82 -22.46
C ALA A 220 18.36 -11.24 -21.48
N MET A 221 18.59 -12.27 -20.66
CA MET A 221 17.64 -12.68 -19.61
C MET A 221 17.41 -11.57 -18.59
N VAL A 222 18.46 -10.87 -18.14
CA VAL A 222 18.35 -9.75 -17.20
C VAL A 222 17.60 -8.56 -17.83
N LEU A 223 17.81 -8.27 -19.09
CA LEU A 223 16.98 -7.28 -19.80
C LEU A 223 15.51 -7.70 -19.83
N GLY A 224 15.24 -8.98 -20.09
CA GLY A 224 13.88 -9.53 -20.13
C GLY A 224 13.16 -9.48 -18.78
N GLU A 225 13.86 -9.71 -17.67
CA GLU A 225 13.26 -9.67 -16.34
C GLU A 225 12.65 -8.29 -16.01
N ASN A 226 13.27 -7.20 -16.51
CA ASN A 226 12.74 -5.86 -16.30
C ASN A 226 11.35 -5.68 -16.94
N ILE A 227 11.10 -6.31 -18.10
CA ILE A 227 9.75 -6.35 -18.70
C ILE A 227 8.82 -7.22 -17.86
N GLY A 228 9.26 -8.42 -17.46
CA GLY A 228 8.47 -9.36 -16.66
C GLY A 228 7.96 -8.76 -15.34
N THR A 229 8.79 -7.95 -14.68
CA THR A 229 8.46 -7.27 -13.43
C THR A 229 7.25 -6.33 -13.57
N THR A 230 6.99 -5.76 -14.75
CA THR A 230 5.89 -4.80 -14.94
C THR A 230 4.51 -5.42 -14.80
N ILE A 231 4.39 -6.72 -14.98
CA ILE A 231 3.11 -7.45 -14.94
C ILE A 231 2.47 -7.38 -13.55
N THR A 232 3.24 -7.46 -12.48
CA THR A 232 2.72 -7.36 -11.11
C THR A 232 2.02 -6.02 -10.86
N ALA A 233 2.62 -4.92 -11.34
CA ALA A 233 2.02 -3.59 -11.26
C ALA A 233 0.73 -3.48 -12.09
N ASN A 234 0.68 -4.08 -13.28
CA ASN A 234 -0.50 -4.06 -14.13
C ASN A 234 -1.65 -4.88 -13.54
N ILE A 235 -1.36 -6.03 -12.92
CA ILE A 235 -2.37 -6.83 -12.21
C ILE A 235 -2.93 -6.02 -11.03
N ALA A 236 -2.06 -5.38 -10.23
CA ALA A 236 -2.49 -4.53 -9.13
C ALA A 236 -3.38 -3.38 -9.58
N ALA A 237 -3.01 -2.72 -10.68
CA ALA A 237 -3.74 -1.59 -11.24
C ALA A 237 -5.06 -1.98 -11.91
N ALA A 238 -5.27 -3.26 -12.25
CA ALA A 238 -6.46 -3.70 -13.01
C ALA A 238 -7.78 -3.35 -12.30
N VAL A 239 -7.80 -3.44 -10.97
CA VAL A 239 -8.93 -3.08 -10.12
C VAL A 239 -8.92 -1.60 -9.66
N GLY A 240 -7.85 -0.86 -9.95
CA GLY A 240 -7.68 0.54 -9.58
C GLY A 240 -8.36 1.52 -10.55
N ASN A 241 -8.33 2.80 -10.17
CA ASN A 241 -8.82 3.91 -10.99
C ASN A 241 -7.96 4.16 -12.24
N THR A 242 -8.38 5.10 -13.06
CA THR A 242 -7.71 5.47 -14.32
C THR A 242 -6.24 5.85 -14.11
N ASN A 243 -5.92 6.60 -13.04
CA ASN A 243 -4.55 7.05 -12.77
C ASN A 243 -3.65 5.91 -12.28
N ALA A 244 -4.17 4.95 -11.51
CA ALA A 244 -3.46 3.73 -11.13
C ALA A 244 -3.04 2.91 -12.36
N LYS A 245 -3.97 2.73 -13.31
CA LYS A 245 -3.71 2.03 -14.58
C LYS A 245 -2.68 2.77 -15.43
N ARG A 246 -2.73 4.11 -15.47
CA ARG A 246 -1.73 4.94 -16.15
C ARG A 246 -0.34 4.79 -15.54
N ALA A 247 -0.22 4.75 -14.21
CA ALA A 247 1.05 4.55 -13.52
C ALA A 247 1.65 3.16 -13.83
N ALA A 248 0.85 2.10 -13.82
CA ALA A 248 1.29 0.76 -14.18
C ALA A 248 1.70 0.66 -15.66
N LEU A 249 0.96 1.28 -16.58
CA LEU A 249 1.32 1.35 -17.99
C LEU A 249 2.63 2.13 -18.19
N ALA A 250 2.85 3.22 -17.44
CA ALA A 250 4.09 3.99 -17.50
C ALA A 250 5.30 3.13 -17.08
N HIS A 251 5.15 2.26 -16.08
CA HIS A 251 6.17 1.27 -15.70
C HIS A 251 6.51 0.34 -16.86
N THR A 252 5.48 -0.16 -17.56
CA THR A 252 5.67 -1.02 -18.74
C THR A 252 6.37 -0.27 -19.87
N VAL A 253 5.94 0.96 -20.19
CA VAL A 253 6.54 1.80 -21.23
C VAL A 253 8.02 2.08 -20.94
N PHE A 254 8.34 2.41 -19.68
CA PHE A 254 9.71 2.65 -19.23
C PHE A 254 10.62 1.44 -19.47
N ASN A 255 10.18 0.24 -19.06
CA ASN A 255 11.00 -0.96 -19.18
C ASN A 255 11.10 -1.46 -20.63
N VAL A 256 9.99 -1.44 -21.37
CA VAL A 256 9.98 -1.85 -22.80
C VAL A 256 10.88 -0.91 -23.63
N PHE A 257 10.78 0.41 -23.43
CA PHE A 257 11.67 1.35 -24.09
C PHE A 257 13.15 1.07 -23.77
N GLY A 258 13.45 0.83 -22.48
CA GLY A 258 14.78 0.47 -22.02
C GLY A 258 15.31 -0.79 -22.74
N VAL A 259 14.53 -1.83 -22.79
CA VAL A 259 14.94 -3.10 -23.46
C VAL A 259 15.12 -2.89 -24.96
N ILE A 260 14.27 -2.10 -25.61
CA ILE A 260 14.39 -1.82 -27.06
C ILE A 260 15.75 -1.18 -27.38
N TRP A 261 16.15 -0.12 -26.68
CA TRP A 261 17.45 0.51 -26.96
C TRP A 261 18.62 -0.39 -26.57
N ALA A 262 18.51 -1.13 -25.47
CA ALA A 262 19.56 -2.02 -25.02
C ALA A 262 19.79 -3.21 -25.98
N VAL A 263 18.70 -3.75 -26.55
CA VAL A 263 18.77 -4.80 -27.57
C VAL A 263 19.29 -4.23 -28.89
N ALA A 264 18.89 -3.02 -29.28
CA ALA A 264 19.41 -2.37 -30.50
C ALA A 264 20.91 -2.08 -30.42
N LEU A 265 21.41 -1.78 -29.22
CA LEU A 265 22.83 -1.48 -28.94
C LEU A 265 23.51 -2.64 -28.18
N PHE A 266 23.05 -3.90 -28.32
CA PHE A 266 23.43 -5.00 -27.45
C PHE A 266 24.94 -5.21 -27.36
N HIS A 267 25.63 -5.32 -28.50
CA HIS A 267 27.08 -5.52 -28.52
C HIS A 267 27.88 -4.30 -28.04
N PRO A 268 27.61 -3.04 -28.48
CA PRO A 268 28.25 -1.86 -27.91
C PRO A 268 28.02 -1.72 -26.42
N PHE A 269 26.80 -2.03 -25.94
CA PHE A 269 26.47 -1.98 -24.52
C PHE A 269 27.23 -3.05 -23.72
N GLY A 270 27.29 -4.28 -24.22
CA GLY A 270 28.11 -5.35 -23.62
C GLY A 270 29.60 -4.96 -23.54
N SER A 271 30.16 -4.38 -24.60
CA SER A 271 31.55 -3.89 -24.62
C SER A 271 31.78 -2.80 -23.58
N LEU A 272 30.85 -1.87 -23.39
CA LEU A 272 30.90 -0.85 -22.35
C LEU A 272 30.93 -1.49 -20.96
N ILE A 273 30.12 -2.51 -20.72
CA ILE A 273 30.09 -3.21 -19.42
C ILE A 273 31.42 -3.90 -19.14
N HIS A 274 31.99 -4.61 -20.12
CA HIS A 274 33.30 -5.24 -19.97
C HIS A 274 34.40 -4.19 -19.67
N TRP A 275 34.39 -3.06 -20.37
CA TRP A 275 35.31 -1.96 -20.10
C TRP A 275 35.17 -1.40 -18.67
N ILE A 276 33.93 -1.21 -18.18
CA ILE A 276 33.70 -0.76 -16.79
C ILE A 276 34.24 -1.76 -15.78
N VAL A 277 33.98 -3.06 -16.00
CA VAL A 277 34.48 -4.15 -15.12
C VAL A 277 36.01 -4.16 -15.09
N ASP A 278 36.66 -3.95 -16.24
CA ASP A 278 38.13 -3.85 -16.34
C ASP A 278 38.67 -2.63 -15.59
N VAL A 279 38.11 -1.44 -15.80
CA VAL A 279 38.53 -0.20 -15.12
C VAL A 279 38.38 -0.31 -13.59
N LEU A 280 37.36 -1.04 -13.12
CA LEU A 280 37.14 -1.27 -11.69
C LEU A 280 38.07 -2.39 -11.13
N GLY A 281 38.91 -3.01 -11.95
CA GLY A 281 39.83 -4.08 -11.54
C GLY A 281 39.14 -5.39 -11.15
N LEU A 282 37.91 -5.60 -11.63
CA LEU A 282 37.10 -6.78 -11.31
C LEU A 282 37.27 -7.93 -12.33
N SER A 283 37.93 -7.68 -13.47
CA SER A 283 38.11 -8.64 -14.57
C SER A 283 39.04 -9.80 -14.22
N GLY A 284 39.96 -9.61 -13.27
CA GLY A 284 40.89 -10.67 -12.82
C GLY A 284 40.29 -11.71 -11.88
N SER A 285 39.00 -11.63 -11.58
CA SER A 285 38.31 -12.58 -10.70
C SER A 285 37.59 -13.65 -11.50
N ASP A 286 37.55 -14.90 -11.01
CA ASP A 286 36.71 -15.97 -11.56
C ASP A 286 35.22 -15.60 -11.61
N GLN A 287 34.83 -14.57 -10.86
CA GLN A 287 33.48 -14.05 -10.77
C GLN A 287 33.24 -12.83 -11.69
N ALA A 288 34.20 -12.45 -12.53
CA ALA A 288 34.10 -11.33 -13.44
C ALA A 288 32.78 -11.34 -14.29
N PRO A 289 32.32 -12.50 -14.82
CA PRO A 289 31.05 -12.56 -15.54
C PRO A 289 29.85 -12.19 -14.67
N LEU A 290 29.83 -12.59 -13.39
CA LEU A 290 28.74 -12.29 -12.45
C LEU A 290 28.69 -10.80 -12.09
N TYR A 291 29.86 -10.20 -11.88
CA TYR A 291 29.99 -8.76 -11.68
C TYR A 291 29.57 -7.99 -12.94
N GLY A 292 29.92 -8.52 -14.12
CA GLY A 292 29.49 -7.98 -15.41
C GLY A 292 27.97 -7.93 -15.55
N ILE A 293 27.27 -9.00 -15.20
CA ILE A 293 25.80 -9.04 -15.25
C ILE A 293 25.17 -8.06 -14.23
N SER A 294 25.70 -8.02 -12.99
CA SER A 294 25.23 -7.07 -11.98
C SER A 294 25.49 -5.61 -12.40
N MET A 295 26.64 -5.36 -13.04
CA MET A 295 27.00 -4.06 -13.60
C MET A 295 26.09 -3.70 -14.77
N LEU A 296 25.82 -4.64 -15.68
CA LEU A 296 24.90 -4.46 -16.80
C LEU A 296 23.51 -4.05 -16.29
N HIS A 297 22.99 -4.75 -15.31
CA HIS A 297 21.69 -4.45 -14.70
C HIS A 297 21.67 -3.03 -14.11
N THR A 298 22.73 -2.63 -13.40
CA THR A 298 22.83 -1.30 -12.80
C THR A 298 22.96 -0.21 -13.85
N VAL A 299 23.90 -0.35 -14.79
CA VAL A 299 24.17 0.64 -15.84
C VAL A 299 22.97 0.78 -16.77
N PHE A 300 22.31 -0.33 -17.12
CA PHE A 300 21.06 -0.30 -17.89
C PHE A 300 20.00 0.58 -17.21
N ASN A 301 19.68 0.32 -15.94
CA ASN A 301 18.66 1.07 -15.23
C ASN A 301 19.06 2.54 -14.98
N LEU A 302 20.35 2.81 -14.73
CA LEU A 302 20.86 4.19 -14.61
C LEU A 302 20.75 4.96 -15.92
N ILE A 303 21.18 4.38 -17.05
CA ILE A 303 21.08 5.02 -18.36
C ILE A 303 19.61 5.25 -18.71
N ASN A 304 18.78 4.21 -18.58
CA ASN A 304 17.36 4.30 -18.92
C ASN A 304 16.65 5.39 -18.10
N THR A 305 16.92 5.45 -16.78
CA THR A 305 16.37 6.50 -15.92
C THR A 305 16.91 7.88 -16.28
N SER A 306 18.23 8.01 -16.51
CA SER A 306 18.84 9.30 -16.87
C SER A 306 18.34 9.86 -18.20
N LEU A 307 18.04 8.97 -19.14
CA LEU A 307 17.42 9.35 -20.42
C LEU A 307 15.96 9.75 -20.23
N LEU A 308 15.16 8.92 -19.58
CA LEU A 308 13.70 9.07 -19.54
C LEU A 308 13.18 10.04 -18.48
N ILE A 309 13.99 10.42 -17.50
CA ILE A 309 13.58 11.40 -16.45
C ILE A 309 13.15 12.74 -17.06
N TRP A 310 13.80 13.15 -18.14
CA TRP A 310 13.48 14.39 -18.87
C TRP A 310 12.23 14.26 -19.75
N PHE A 311 11.82 13.02 -20.06
CA PHE A 311 10.66 12.71 -20.89
C PHE A 311 9.44 12.24 -20.07
N ILE A 312 9.45 12.40 -18.75
CA ILE A 312 8.29 12.08 -17.89
C ILE A 312 6.99 12.71 -18.41
N PRO A 313 6.96 14.02 -18.81
CA PRO A 313 5.73 14.62 -19.34
C PRO A 313 5.25 13.95 -20.63
N LEU A 314 6.16 13.43 -21.46
CA LEU A 314 5.82 12.72 -22.69
C LEU A 314 5.24 11.33 -22.38
N ILE A 315 5.83 10.62 -21.42
CA ILE A 315 5.31 9.32 -20.94
C ILE A 315 3.91 9.52 -20.34
N GLU A 316 3.72 10.54 -19.50
CA GLU A 316 2.43 10.90 -18.92
C GLU A 316 1.38 11.19 -20.01
N LYS A 317 1.73 12.01 -21.00
CA LYS A 317 0.85 12.30 -22.13
C LYS A 317 0.49 11.05 -22.92
N PHE A 318 1.44 10.15 -23.15
CA PHE A 318 1.23 8.89 -23.84
C PHE A 318 0.26 7.98 -23.09
N VAL A 319 0.49 7.74 -21.78
CA VAL A 319 -0.39 6.85 -21.01
C VAL A 319 -1.78 7.43 -20.82
N CYS A 320 -1.92 8.77 -20.76
CA CYS A 320 -3.22 9.45 -20.74
C CYS A 320 -3.95 9.34 -22.09
N LEU A 321 -3.23 9.27 -23.21
CA LEU A 321 -3.82 9.04 -24.53
C LEU A 321 -4.36 7.61 -24.66
N VAL A 322 -3.62 6.62 -24.16
CA VAL A 322 -3.97 5.20 -24.20
C VAL A 322 -5.11 4.88 -23.25
N ILE A 323 -5.04 5.37 -22.02
CA ILE A 323 -6.04 5.13 -20.98
C ILE A 323 -6.80 6.44 -20.73
N LYS A 324 -7.99 6.53 -21.33
CA LYS A 324 -8.88 7.70 -21.24
C LYS A 324 -9.65 7.69 -19.92
N ASP A 325 -10.00 8.91 -19.43
CA ASP A 325 -10.87 9.05 -18.28
C ASP A 325 -12.29 8.50 -18.60
N LYS A 326 -12.81 7.67 -17.71
CA LYS A 326 -14.20 7.26 -17.77
C LYS A 326 -15.06 8.40 -17.19
N LYS A 327 -15.92 8.98 -18.01
CA LYS A 327 -16.93 9.95 -17.55
C LYS A 327 -17.99 9.23 -16.74
N GLY A 328 -18.16 9.55 -15.46
CA GLY A 328 -19.39 9.29 -14.70
C GLY A 328 -19.36 8.18 -13.64
N GLU A 329 -18.20 7.67 -13.18
CA GLU A 329 -18.16 6.86 -11.95
C GLU A 329 -17.78 7.75 -10.76
N GLU A 330 -18.80 8.41 -10.14
CA GLU A 330 -18.63 9.05 -8.84
C GLU A 330 -18.63 8.01 -7.72
N GLN A 331 -17.53 7.87 -7.04
CA GLN A 331 -17.24 7.96 -5.59
C GLN A 331 -17.97 7.04 -4.58
N ASP A 332 -18.69 6.02 -4.98
CA ASP A 332 -19.35 5.08 -4.04
C ASP A 332 -18.53 3.82 -3.73
N ARG A 333 -17.21 3.82 -4.02
CA ARG A 333 -16.28 2.69 -3.79
C ARG A 333 -15.08 3.14 -2.99
N LEU A 334 -14.42 2.16 -2.32
CA LEU A 334 -13.12 2.42 -1.68
C LEU A 334 -12.17 3.11 -2.66
N VAL A 335 -11.58 4.21 -2.21
CA VAL A 335 -10.68 5.04 -3.04
C VAL A 335 -9.23 4.66 -2.80
N TYR A 336 -8.88 4.30 -1.57
CA TYR A 336 -7.52 4.16 -1.08
C TYR A 336 -7.10 2.70 -0.90
N ILE A 337 -8.03 1.81 -0.56
CA ILE A 337 -7.77 0.39 -0.34
C ILE A 337 -7.85 -0.37 -1.66
N ASN A 338 -6.73 -1.00 -2.06
CA ASN A 338 -6.68 -1.93 -3.18
C ASN A 338 -6.70 -3.38 -2.65
N ALA A 339 -7.80 -4.09 -2.86
CA ALA A 339 -7.97 -5.47 -2.43
C ALA A 339 -6.99 -6.49 -3.08
N GLY A 340 -6.14 -6.05 -4.01
CA GLY A 340 -5.32 -6.94 -4.84
C GLY A 340 -3.95 -7.28 -4.29
N LEU A 341 -3.29 -6.40 -3.54
CA LEU A 341 -1.89 -6.62 -3.13
C LEU A 341 -1.57 -5.93 -1.80
N ILE A 342 -1.64 -6.71 -0.74
CA ILE A 342 -1.09 -6.35 0.55
C ILE A 342 0.41 -6.61 0.47
N SER A 343 1.18 -5.58 0.10
CA SER A 343 2.62 -5.74 -0.07
C SER A 343 3.38 -5.72 1.26
N THR A 344 2.86 -4.97 2.25
CA THR A 344 3.38 -4.93 3.62
C THR A 344 2.31 -4.42 4.58
N PRO A 345 2.23 -4.97 5.82
CA PRO A 345 1.23 -4.56 6.81
C PRO A 345 1.25 -3.06 7.12
N GLU A 346 2.43 -2.45 7.25
CA GLU A 346 2.58 -1.03 7.58
C GLU A 346 2.02 -0.11 6.49
N LEU A 347 2.17 -0.50 5.23
CA LEU A 347 1.66 0.25 4.10
C LEU A 347 0.15 0.06 3.93
N ALA A 348 -0.32 -1.17 4.12
CA ALA A 348 -1.74 -1.49 4.12
C ALA A 348 -2.50 -0.70 5.19
N ILE A 349 -1.94 -0.59 6.40
CA ILE A 349 -2.49 0.25 7.48
C ILE A 349 -2.54 1.72 7.05
N SER A 350 -1.51 2.20 6.34
CA SER A 350 -1.51 3.59 5.85
C SER A 350 -2.56 3.85 4.78
N GLU A 351 -2.89 2.87 3.95
CA GLU A 351 -4.01 2.96 3.00
C GLU A 351 -5.36 2.97 3.74
N ALA A 352 -5.49 2.12 4.76
CA ALA A 352 -6.69 2.11 5.61
C ALA A 352 -6.87 3.45 6.36
N ASP A 353 -5.82 4.06 6.91
CA ASP A 353 -5.88 5.39 7.55
C ASP A 353 -6.54 6.44 6.64
N LYS A 354 -6.23 6.40 5.35
CA LYS A 354 -6.75 7.36 4.38
C LYS A 354 -8.17 7.06 3.95
N GLU A 355 -8.50 5.77 3.82
CA GLU A 355 -9.87 5.36 3.55
C GLU A 355 -10.79 5.79 4.70
N VAL A 356 -10.33 5.66 5.93
CA VAL A 356 -11.07 6.11 7.11
C VAL A 356 -11.27 7.64 7.13
N VAL A 357 -10.26 8.43 6.73
CA VAL A 357 -10.44 9.89 6.53
C VAL A 357 -11.48 10.18 5.45
N HIS A 358 -11.45 9.42 4.35
CA HIS A 358 -12.42 9.56 3.26
C HIS A 358 -13.83 9.20 3.74
N PHE A 359 -13.96 8.11 4.47
CA PHE A 359 -15.22 7.68 5.09
C PHE A 359 -15.80 8.76 5.99
N GLY A 360 -14.99 9.37 6.88
CA GLY A 360 -15.41 10.49 7.71
C GLY A 360 -15.95 11.67 6.90
N LYS A 361 -15.34 11.99 5.76
CA LYS A 361 -15.85 13.05 4.86
C LYS A 361 -17.18 12.70 4.17
N ILE A 362 -17.39 11.40 3.87
CA ILE A 362 -18.67 10.93 3.36
C ILE A 362 -19.74 11.11 4.44
N MET A 363 -19.48 10.69 5.67
CA MET A 363 -20.43 10.86 6.78
C MET A 363 -20.73 12.33 7.06
N GLN A 364 -19.74 13.21 6.99
CA GLN A 364 -19.95 14.65 7.13
C GLN A 364 -20.91 15.23 6.06
N LYS A 365 -20.83 14.74 4.82
CA LYS A 365 -21.82 15.13 3.78
C LYS A 365 -23.24 14.68 4.14
N GLY A 366 -23.38 13.52 4.78
CA GLY A 366 -24.65 13.02 5.31
C GLY A 366 -25.32 14.01 6.25
N LEU A 367 -24.55 14.70 7.10
CA LEU A 367 -25.07 15.74 7.99
C LEU A 367 -25.78 16.88 7.23
N GLY A 368 -25.31 17.23 6.03
CA GLY A 368 -25.99 18.18 5.15
C GLY A 368 -27.38 17.70 4.70
N TYR A 369 -27.54 16.40 4.48
CA TYR A 369 -28.86 15.83 4.13
C TYR A 369 -29.78 15.73 5.36
N ILE A 370 -29.23 15.45 6.57
CA ILE A 370 -29.99 15.53 7.83
C ILE A 370 -30.57 16.95 7.99
N ARG A 371 -29.76 17.97 7.78
CA ARG A 371 -30.16 19.36 7.83
C ARG A 371 -31.33 19.62 6.88
N SER A 372 -31.23 19.21 5.62
CA SER A 372 -32.28 19.41 4.61
C SER A 372 -33.52 18.59 4.93
N ALA A 373 -33.39 17.39 5.50
CA ALA A 373 -34.50 16.56 5.95
C ALA A 373 -35.30 17.24 7.07
N VAL A 374 -34.63 17.86 8.05
CA VAL A 374 -35.28 18.66 9.12
C VAL A 374 -35.98 19.89 8.54
N GLU A 375 -35.36 20.59 7.58
CA GLU A 375 -35.93 21.76 6.93
C GLU A 375 -37.25 21.43 6.21
N THR A 376 -37.28 20.28 5.54
CA THR A 376 -38.45 19.82 4.77
C THR A 376 -39.41 18.95 5.60
N SER A 377 -39.20 18.80 6.90
CA SER A 377 -39.99 17.94 7.80
C SER A 377 -41.46 18.34 7.99
N SER A 378 -41.95 19.35 7.27
CA SER A 378 -43.36 19.79 7.29
C SER A 378 -44.15 19.28 6.12
N ASP A 379 -43.53 18.75 5.05
CA ASP A 379 -44.17 18.29 3.82
C ASP A 379 -43.50 16.99 3.31
N GLU A 380 -44.31 15.94 3.16
CA GLU A 380 -43.86 14.62 2.79
C GLU A 380 -43.18 14.58 1.39
N GLN A 381 -43.70 15.33 0.42
CA GLN A 381 -43.14 15.34 -0.93
C GLN A 381 -41.78 16.00 -0.99
N SER A 382 -41.56 17.05 -0.22
CA SER A 382 -40.29 17.76 -0.13
C SER A 382 -39.25 17.00 0.72
N PHE A 383 -39.67 16.21 1.69
CA PHE A 383 -38.82 15.39 2.58
C PHE A 383 -38.30 14.13 1.90
N ARG A 384 -39.14 13.44 1.12
CA ARG A 384 -38.83 12.11 0.54
C ARG A 384 -37.48 12.02 -0.19
N PRO A 385 -37.05 13.00 -1.01
CA PRO A 385 -35.76 12.95 -1.68
C PRO A 385 -34.55 12.92 -0.70
N PHE A 386 -34.68 13.53 0.47
CA PHE A 386 -33.65 13.55 1.49
C PHE A 386 -33.63 12.26 2.32
N GLN A 387 -34.81 11.69 2.57
CA GLN A 387 -34.93 10.36 3.16
C GLN A 387 -34.24 9.31 2.29
N GLU A 388 -34.52 9.26 0.98
CA GLU A 388 -33.89 8.34 0.05
C GLU A 388 -32.33 8.51 0.02
N LYS A 389 -31.84 9.74 0.16
CA LYS A 389 -30.41 10.00 0.26
C LYS A 389 -29.82 9.48 1.57
N LEU A 390 -30.48 9.67 2.71
CA LEU A 390 -29.98 9.21 4.00
C LEU A 390 -29.94 7.69 4.09
N VAL A 391 -30.96 6.99 3.57
CA VAL A 391 -30.93 5.52 3.40
C VAL A 391 -29.76 5.08 2.52
N LYS A 392 -29.56 5.76 1.38
CA LYS A 392 -28.41 5.45 0.52
C LYS A 392 -27.07 5.68 1.21
N TYR A 393 -26.95 6.68 2.09
CA TYR A 393 -25.72 6.95 2.83
C TYR A 393 -25.43 5.89 3.89
N GLU A 394 -26.44 5.31 4.50
CA GLU A 394 -26.31 4.14 5.39
C GLU A 394 -25.85 2.92 4.59
N GLU A 395 -26.48 2.59 3.44
CA GLU A 395 -26.02 1.51 2.56
C GLU A 395 -24.54 1.68 2.10
N ILE A 396 -24.09 2.93 1.93
CA ILE A 396 -22.69 3.25 1.61
C ILE A 396 -21.80 3.02 2.81
N SER A 397 -22.22 3.42 4.03
CA SER A 397 -21.44 3.24 5.26
C SER A 397 -21.24 1.78 5.58
N ASP A 398 -22.27 0.95 5.51
CA ASP A 398 -22.21 -0.50 5.69
C ASP A 398 -21.23 -1.17 4.74
N ARG A 399 -21.32 -0.80 3.46
CA ARG A 399 -20.42 -1.35 2.45
C ARG A 399 -18.97 -0.96 2.71
N ILE A 400 -18.69 0.31 3.05
CA ILE A 400 -17.33 0.77 3.35
C ILE A 400 -16.81 0.04 4.60
N GLU A 401 -17.61 -0.10 5.65
CA GLU A 401 -17.26 -0.86 6.83
C GLU A 401 -16.89 -2.29 6.46
N TYR A 402 -17.76 -3.01 5.76
CA TYR A 402 -17.54 -4.40 5.36
C TYR A 402 -16.25 -4.57 4.54
N GLU A 403 -16.00 -3.68 3.59
CA GLU A 403 -14.82 -3.74 2.73
C GLU A 403 -13.53 -3.41 3.48
N VAL A 404 -13.54 -2.37 4.35
CA VAL A 404 -12.37 -1.98 5.17
C VAL A 404 -12.05 -3.06 6.21
N VAL A 405 -13.05 -3.59 6.90
CA VAL A 405 -12.91 -4.70 7.87
C VAL A 405 -12.37 -5.94 7.15
N GLY A 406 -12.90 -6.27 5.97
CA GLY A 406 -12.40 -7.38 5.14
C GLY A 406 -10.94 -7.20 4.73
N PHE A 407 -10.51 -5.98 4.44
CA PHE A 407 -9.12 -5.65 4.16
C PHE A 407 -8.23 -5.78 5.39
N LEU A 408 -8.61 -5.18 6.52
CA LEU A 408 -7.87 -5.26 7.79
C LEU A 408 -7.71 -6.71 8.27
N ASN A 409 -8.72 -7.56 8.07
CA ASN A 409 -8.66 -8.99 8.35
C ASN A 409 -7.59 -9.72 7.52
N LYS A 410 -7.39 -9.31 6.25
CA LYS A 410 -6.32 -9.86 5.41
C LYS A 410 -4.94 -9.40 5.91
N VAL A 411 -4.80 -8.11 6.24
CA VAL A 411 -3.55 -7.53 6.79
C VAL A 411 -3.18 -8.20 8.11
N SER A 412 -4.17 -8.53 8.95
CA SER A 412 -3.96 -9.16 10.26
C SER A 412 -3.47 -10.61 10.20
N ARG A 413 -3.51 -11.26 9.02
CA ARG A 413 -2.96 -12.62 8.84
C ARG A 413 -1.44 -12.63 8.74
N ASP A 414 -0.83 -11.50 8.41
CA ASP A 414 0.62 -11.37 8.36
C ASP A 414 1.20 -11.12 9.75
N THR A 415 2.51 -11.33 9.89
CA THR A 415 3.21 -11.03 11.13
C THR A 415 3.28 -9.52 11.35
N LEU A 416 2.53 -9.04 12.34
CA LEU A 416 2.44 -7.63 12.70
C LEU A 416 3.46 -7.27 13.80
N SER A 417 3.94 -6.02 13.79
CA SER A 417 4.55 -5.43 14.99
C SER A 417 3.47 -5.16 16.04
N ASP A 418 3.84 -5.12 17.34
CA ASP A 418 2.90 -4.83 18.42
C ASP A 418 2.18 -3.49 18.19
N ARG A 419 2.89 -2.51 17.64
CA ARG A 419 2.32 -1.20 17.29
C ARG A 419 1.34 -1.28 16.14
N SER A 420 1.63 -2.05 15.10
CA SER A 420 0.73 -2.25 13.96
C SER A 420 -0.54 -3.01 14.38
N ALA A 421 -0.42 -3.96 15.30
CA ALA A 421 -1.56 -4.68 15.86
C ALA A 421 -2.49 -3.75 16.66
N LEU A 422 -1.93 -2.85 17.49
CA LEU A 422 -2.71 -1.83 18.20
C LEU A 422 -3.39 -0.85 17.24
N HIS A 423 -2.70 -0.45 16.17
CA HIS A 423 -3.25 0.47 15.18
C HIS A 423 -4.43 -0.17 14.43
N ILE A 424 -4.29 -1.43 13.99
CA ILE A 424 -5.39 -2.16 13.35
C ILE A 424 -6.60 -2.29 14.30
N LYS A 425 -6.36 -2.59 15.58
CA LYS A 425 -7.45 -2.63 16.58
C LYS A 425 -8.17 -1.30 16.69
N SER A 426 -7.44 -0.19 16.65
CA SER A 426 -8.02 1.15 16.63
C SER A 426 -8.84 1.41 15.37
N LEU A 427 -8.34 1.00 14.20
CA LEU A 427 -9.04 1.15 12.91
C LEU A 427 -10.36 0.39 12.88
N TYR A 428 -10.42 -0.84 13.42
CA TYR A 428 -11.68 -1.59 13.54
C TYR A 428 -12.72 -0.80 14.34
N ARG A 429 -12.31 -0.22 15.48
CA ARG A 429 -13.21 0.57 16.29
C ARG A 429 -13.67 1.84 15.55
N ILE A 430 -12.75 2.56 14.93
CA ILE A 430 -13.06 3.79 14.18
C ILE A 430 -14.06 3.51 13.06
N VAL A 431 -13.90 2.42 12.34
CA VAL A 431 -14.78 2.06 11.21
C VAL A 431 -16.19 1.70 11.69
N GLY A 432 -16.31 0.96 12.79
CA GLY A 432 -17.63 0.66 13.39
C GLY A 432 -18.34 1.91 13.94
N GLU A 433 -17.59 2.85 14.59
CA GLU A 433 -18.20 4.11 15.04
C GLU A 433 -18.65 4.99 13.84
N MET A 434 -17.97 4.89 12.68
CA MET A 434 -18.38 5.59 11.46
C MET A 434 -19.63 5.00 10.81
N GLU A 435 -19.80 3.68 10.84
CA GLU A 435 -21.01 3.01 10.43
C GLU A 435 -22.18 3.48 11.30
N SER A 436 -22.01 3.54 12.62
CA SER A 436 -23.02 4.03 13.56
C SER A 436 -23.43 5.50 13.32
N LEU A 437 -22.55 6.31 12.71
CA LEU A 437 -22.95 7.66 12.21
C LEU A 437 -23.90 7.58 11.00
N GLY A 438 -23.71 6.60 10.12
CA GLY A 438 -24.62 6.33 9.01
C GLY A 438 -26.01 5.90 9.50
N ASP A 439 -26.04 4.97 10.46
CA ASP A 439 -27.24 4.48 11.13
C ASP A 439 -28.04 5.60 11.79
N SER A 440 -27.34 6.51 12.50
CA SER A 440 -28.01 7.68 13.11
C SER A 440 -28.64 8.59 12.07
N GLY A 441 -28.02 8.76 10.90
CA GLY A 441 -28.59 9.52 9.79
C GLY A 441 -29.90 8.90 9.28
N GLU A 442 -29.92 7.57 9.10
CA GLU A 442 -31.14 6.86 8.70
C GLU A 442 -32.19 6.88 9.83
N ALA A 443 -31.78 6.70 11.11
CA ALA A 443 -32.69 6.76 12.26
C ALA A 443 -33.42 8.12 12.34
N ILE A 444 -32.71 9.23 12.15
CA ILE A 444 -33.29 10.57 12.08
C ILE A 444 -34.32 10.65 10.94
N SER A 445 -33.99 10.11 9.76
CA SER A 445 -34.94 10.11 8.63
C SER A 445 -36.17 9.30 8.93
N ARG A 446 -36.06 8.16 9.60
CA ARG A 446 -37.18 7.32 10.04
C ARG A 446 -38.05 8.00 11.10
N LEU A 447 -37.45 8.76 12.02
CA LEU A 447 -38.17 9.55 13.00
C LEU A 447 -39.04 10.61 12.32
N ILE A 448 -38.47 11.38 11.38
CA ILE A 448 -39.18 12.40 10.62
C ILE A 448 -40.34 11.78 9.80
N ALA A 449 -40.09 10.67 9.10
CA ALA A 449 -41.11 9.96 8.32
C ALA A 449 -42.30 9.49 9.19
N ARG A 450 -42.01 8.96 10.39
CA ARG A 450 -43.06 8.53 11.34
C ARG A 450 -43.88 9.69 11.85
N ALA A 451 -43.26 10.84 12.14
CA ALA A 451 -43.94 12.03 12.57
C ALA A 451 -44.87 12.56 11.47
N LEU A 452 -44.38 12.67 10.24
CA LEU A 452 -45.18 13.08 9.08
C LEU A 452 -46.39 12.15 8.82
N GLY A 453 -46.17 10.81 8.89
CA GLY A 453 -47.24 9.82 8.76
C GLY A 453 -48.34 9.92 9.84
N ARG A 454 -48.03 10.56 10.98
CA ARG A 454 -49.00 10.86 12.06
C ARG A 454 -49.55 12.30 12.01
N GLY A 455 -49.21 13.05 10.97
CA GLY A 455 -49.60 14.45 10.84
C GLY A 455 -48.91 15.40 11.81
N GLN A 456 -47.82 14.95 12.45
CA GLN A 456 -47.05 15.74 13.40
C GLN A 456 -46.00 16.57 12.67
N LYS A 457 -45.80 17.81 13.10
CA LYS A 457 -44.80 18.72 12.51
C LYS A 457 -44.02 19.39 13.61
N LEU A 458 -42.73 19.60 13.39
CA LEU A 458 -41.90 20.44 14.27
C LEU A 458 -42.34 21.90 14.14
N SER A 459 -42.42 22.57 15.28
CA SER A 459 -42.57 24.02 15.31
C SER A 459 -41.29 24.70 14.75
N GLU A 460 -41.43 25.92 14.28
CA GLU A 460 -40.27 26.69 13.78
C GLU A 460 -39.23 26.94 14.87
N SER A 461 -39.63 26.99 16.15
CA SER A 461 -38.72 27.06 17.30
C SER A 461 -37.92 25.78 17.42
N HIS A 462 -38.56 24.60 17.41
CA HIS A 462 -37.90 23.31 17.50
C HIS A 462 -36.98 23.06 16.32
N LYS A 463 -37.36 23.41 15.10
CA LYS A 463 -36.48 23.34 13.94
C LYS A 463 -35.21 24.15 14.13
N LYS A 464 -35.31 25.38 14.63
CA LYS A 464 -34.16 26.24 14.90
C LYS A 464 -33.23 25.61 15.92
N GLU A 465 -33.74 25.02 17.00
CA GLU A 465 -32.98 24.37 18.04
C GLU A 465 -32.27 23.10 17.54
N VAL A 466 -32.92 22.28 16.70
CA VAL A 466 -32.34 21.16 16.00
C VAL A 466 -31.21 21.62 15.04
N TYR A 467 -31.39 22.77 14.37
CA TYR A 467 -30.33 23.37 13.57
C TYR A 467 -29.12 23.76 14.38
N ASP A 468 -29.32 24.36 15.56
CA ASP A 468 -28.21 24.70 16.45
C ASP A 468 -27.42 23.43 16.84
N MET A 469 -28.13 22.31 17.14
CA MET A 469 -27.49 21.01 17.40
C MET A 469 -26.73 20.49 16.17
N ILE A 470 -27.30 20.55 14.98
CA ILE A 470 -26.63 20.13 13.74
C ILE A 470 -25.34 20.94 13.51
N VAL A 471 -25.33 22.23 13.84
CA VAL A 471 -24.11 23.07 13.74
C VAL A 471 -23.04 22.61 14.73
N LEU A 472 -23.41 22.23 15.96
CA LEU A 472 -22.48 21.69 16.94
C LEU A 472 -21.89 20.35 16.48
N VAL A 473 -22.74 19.43 16.00
CA VAL A 473 -22.30 18.15 15.42
C VAL A 473 -21.37 18.39 14.22
N GLY A 474 -21.65 19.40 13.39
CA GLY A 474 -20.78 19.79 12.27
C GLY A 474 -19.38 20.20 12.72
N ARG A 475 -19.25 20.96 13.83
CA ARG A 475 -17.95 21.31 14.43
C ARG A 475 -17.23 20.07 14.97
N ALA A 476 -17.97 19.13 15.55
CA ALA A 476 -17.39 17.87 16.01
C ALA A 476 -16.86 17.04 14.83
N PHE A 477 -17.56 16.97 13.68
CA PHE A 477 -17.07 16.37 12.45
C PHE A 477 -15.77 17.03 11.94
N ASP A 478 -15.70 18.35 11.95
CA ASP A 478 -14.49 19.07 11.54
C ASP A 478 -13.31 18.70 12.43
N ALA A 479 -13.51 18.64 13.76
CA ALA A 479 -12.51 18.22 14.73
C ALA A 479 -12.06 16.77 14.49
N MET A 480 -13.00 15.84 14.27
CA MET A 480 -12.73 14.44 13.98
C MET A 480 -11.91 14.27 12.70
N ILE A 481 -12.30 14.92 11.60
CA ILE A 481 -11.59 14.84 10.32
C ILE A 481 -10.18 15.42 10.44
N TYR A 482 -10.02 16.52 11.19
CA TYR A 482 -8.71 17.06 11.50
C TYR A 482 -7.86 16.04 12.28
N ASN A 483 -8.41 15.40 13.32
CA ASN A 483 -7.71 14.42 14.14
C ASN A 483 -7.32 13.18 13.33
N LEU A 484 -8.22 12.66 12.48
CA LEU A 484 -7.96 11.55 11.57
C LEU A 484 -6.87 11.89 10.55
N SER A 485 -6.95 13.07 9.92
CA SER A 485 -5.98 13.51 8.91
C SER A 485 -4.58 13.71 9.49
N ASN A 486 -4.48 14.04 10.77
CA ASN A 486 -3.24 14.28 11.50
C ASN A 486 -2.91 13.16 12.49
N SER A 487 -3.53 11.99 12.38
CA SER A 487 -3.40 10.86 13.32
C SER A 487 -1.96 10.47 13.64
N ALA A 488 -1.01 10.68 12.72
CA ALA A 488 0.42 10.40 12.93
C ALA A 488 1.15 11.45 13.78
N THR A 489 0.64 12.69 13.91
CA THR A 489 1.33 13.83 14.53
C THR A 489 0.58 14.46 15.71
N ILE A 490 -0.71 14.23 15.81
CA ILE A 490 -1.57 14.82 16.85
C ILE A 490 -1.09 14.46 18.26
N SER A 491 -1.08 15.41 19.16
CA SER A 491 -0.65 15.25 20.57
C SER A 491 -1.81 15.15 21.56
N ASN A 492 -2.95 15.77 21.24
CA ASN A 492 -4.18 15.74 22.05
C ASN A 492 -5.41 15.82 21.15
N ILE A 493 -6.58 15.62 21.70
CA ILE A 493 -7.89 15.69 21.05
C ILE A 493 -8.82 16.71 21.70
N ASP A 494 -8.27 17.74 22.32
CA ASP A 494 -9.01 18.74 23.07
C ASP A 494 -10.11 19.41 22.24
N ASN A 495 -9.87 19.59 20.93
CA ASN A 495 -10.85 20.11 19.98
C ASN A 495 -12.11 19.23 19.88
N ALA A 496 -11.95 17.91 19.93
CA ALA A 496 -13.09 16.96 19.88
C ALA A 496 -13.80 16.89 21.24
N VAL A 497 -13.04 16.93 22.35
CA VAL A 497 -13.60 16.94 23.72
C VAL A 497 -14.46 18.18 23.96
N VAL A 498 -14.00 19.38 23.56
CA VAL A 498 -14.79 20.61 23.67
C VAL A 498 -16.06 20.52 22.85
N ALA A 499 -16.00 19.99 21.62
CA ALA A 499 -17.18 19.87 20.77
C ALA A 499 -18.21 18.89 21.37
N GLU A 500 -17.78 17.80 21.98
CA GLU A 500 -18.67 16.83 22.66
C GLU A 500 -19.31 17.46 23.90
N ILE A 501 -18.57 18.19 24.73
CA ILE A 501 -19.11 18.93 25.90
C ILE A 501 -20.17 19.94 25.45
N ASP A 502 -19.94 20.68 24.36
CA ASP A 502 -20.90 21.64 23.82
C ASP A 502 -22.21 20.94 23.39
N ILE A 503 -22.12 19.77 22.74
CA ILE A 503 -23.27 18.96 22.29
C ILE A 503 -24.06 18.47 23.52
N ASN A 504 -23.41 17.88 24.50
CA ASN A 504 -24.05 17.35 25.70
C ASN A 504 -24.73 18.44 26.51
N THR A 505 -24.05 19.57 26.71
CA THR A 505 -24.62 20.74 27.41
C THR A 505 -25.86 21.26 26.67
N ARG A 506 -25.81 21.32 25.36
CA ARG A 506 -26.95 21.78 24.55
C ARG A 506 -28.12 20.79 24.62
N ARG A 507 -27.88 19.48 24.52
CA ARG A 507 -28.88 18.42 24.67
C ARG A 507 -29.58 18.56 26.02
N ASP A 508 -28.85 18.65 27.13
CA ASP A 508 -29.43 18.73 28.47
C ASP A 508 -30.29 19.99 28.63
N PHE A 509 -29.80 21.12 28.16
CA PHE A 509 -30.59 22.37 28.16
C PHE A 509 -31.90 22.24 27.37
N LEU A 510 -31.87 21.64 26.19
CA LEU A 510 -33.05 21.47 25.33
C LEU A 510 -34.05 20.48 25.93
N ARG A 511 -33.55 19.38 26.52
CA ARG A 511 -34.38 18.39 27.20
C ARG A 511 -35.08 18.99 28.42
N ASP A 512 -34.37 19.70 29.28
CA ASP A 512 -34.90 20.30 30.51
C ASP A 512 -35.92 21.41 30.18
N LYS A 513 -35.63 22.19 29.14
CA LYS A 513 -36.57 23.19 28.61
C LYS A 513 -37.90 22.54 28.14
N GLU A 514 -37.81 21.49 27.32
CA GLU A 514 -38.97 20.81 26.77
C GLU A 514 -39.82 20.13 27.87
N LEU A 515 -39.17 19.55 28.88
CA LEU A 515 -39.83 18.93 30.01
C LEU A 515 -40.56 19.96 30.89
N SER A 516 -40.06 21.21 30.98
CA SER A 516 -40.69 22.29 31.74
C SER A 516 -41.83 22.98 30.99
N ASP A 517 -41.79 23.00 29.64
CA ASP A 517 -42.78 23.72 28.81
C ASP A 517 -43.98 22.85 28.39
N ASN A 518 -43.97 21.52 28.64
CA ASN A 518 -44.99 20.59 28.16
C ASN A 518 -46.17 20.44 29.12
N GLU A 519 -47.13 21.37 29.04
CA GLU A 519 -48.50 21.20 29.56
C GLU A 519 -49.50 21.03 28.40
N GLY A 520 -50.02 19.79 28.15
CA GLY A 520 -51.19 19.54 27.34
C GLY A 520 -50.94 18.89 25.95
N ASP A 521 -51.72 19.31 24.91
CA ASP A 521 -51.84 18.69 23.57
C ASP A 521 -50.57 18.55 22.73
N LYS A 522 -49.44 19.12 23.15
CA LYS A 522 -48.14 19.08 22.45
C LYS A 522 -47.21 17.95 22.86
N TYR A 523 -47.65 17.05 23.73
CA TYR A 523 -46.81 15.95 24.25
C TYR A 523 -46.10 15.12 23.15
N PHE A 524 -46.79 14.80 22.08
CA PHE A 524 -46.20 13.99 20.99
C PHE A 524 -45.17 14.76 20.14
N GLU A 525 -45.33 16.08 19.97
CA GLU A 525 -44.32 16.92 19.31
C GLU A 525 -43.04 16.96 20.14
N GLY A 526 -43.17 17.15 21.46
CA GLY A 526 -42.04 17.15 22.37
C GLY A 526 -41.24 15.83 22.40
N VAL A 527 -41.95 14.68 22.42
CA VAL A 527 -41.32 13.37 22.36
C VAL A 527 -40.53 13.17 21.05
N PHE A 528 -41.13 13.60 19.92
CA PHE A 528 -40.42 13.52 18.63
C PHE A 528 -39.23 14.46 18.57
N TYR A 529 -39.36 15.68 19.06
CA TYR A 529 -38.26 16.66 19.15
C TYR A 529 -37.10 16.16 20.00
N ILE A 530 -37.40 15.66 21.22
CA ILE A 530 -36.37 15.09 22.10
C ILE A 530 -35.64 13.92 21.43
N ALA A 531 -36.38 13.01 20.76
CA ALA A 531 -35.76 11.88 20.06
C ALA A 531 -34.79 12.32 18.94
N LEU A 532 -35.08 13.42 18.24
CA LEU A 532 -34.15 14.00 17.26
C LEU A 532 -32.90 14.58 17.91
N VAL A 533 -33.07 15.27 19.04
CA VAL A 533 -31.95 15.86 19.81
C VAL A 533 -31.05 14.76 20.35
N GLU A 534 -31.61 13.65 20.86
CA GLU A 534 -30.85 12.50 21.36
C GLU A 534 -30.08 11.78 20.25
N GLU A 535 -30.67 11.60 19.04
CA GLU A 535 -29.94 11.00 17.91
C GLU A 535 -28.78 11.89 17.45
N LEU A 536 -28.91 13.21 17.49
CA LEU A 536 -27.82 14.13 17.17
C LEU A 536 -26.72 14.09 18.23
N GLU A 537 -27.06 13.90 19.49
CA GLU A 537 -26.07 13.74 20.55
C GLU A 537 -25.32 12.42 20.43
N LYS A 538 -25.98 11.30 20.14
CA LYS A 538 -25.29 10.02 19.84
C LYS A 538 -24.27 10.16 18.72
N MET A 539 -24.55 10.97 17.70
CA MET A 539 -23.54 11.28 16.68
C MET A 539 -22.31 11.95 17.29
N GLY A 540 -22.48 12.83 18.29
CA GLY A 540 -21.38 13.43 19.05
C GLY A 540 -20.54 12.37 19.78
N ASP A 541 -21.19 11.41 20.42
CA ASP A 541 -20.56 10.30 21.12
C ASP A 541 -19.72 9.41 20.18
N TYR A 542 -20.24 9.06 19.01
CA TYR A 542 -19.49 8.30 18.02
C TYR A 542 -18.26 9.09 17.53
N ILE A 543 -18.41 10.39 17.31
CA ILE A 543 -17.33 11.28 16.85
C ILE A 543 -16.19 11.39 17.87
N ILE A 544 -16.51 11.54 19.17
CA ILE A 544 -15.46 11.56 20.21
C ILE A 544 -14.79 10.20 20.37
N ASN A 545 -15.54 9.08 20.30
CA ASN A 545 -15.02 7.73 20.33
C ASN A 545 -14.00 7.48 19.20
N ILE A 546 -14.24 8.00 18.00
CA ILE A 546 -13.30 7.97 16.88
C ILE A 546 -12.01 8.68 17.26
N SER A 547 -12.09 9.90 17.79
CA SER A 547 -10.92 10.69 18.18
C SER A 547 -10.12 10.04 19.32
N GLN A 548 -10.79 9.47 20.32
CA GLN A 548 -10.15 8.70 21.41
C GLN A 548 -9.44 7.45 20.88
N SER A 549 -10.03 6.77 19.88
CA SER A 549 -9.45 5.60 19.26
C SER A 549 -8.12 5.91 18.57
N ILE A 550 -7.94 7.12 18.03
CA ILE A 550 -6.66 7.59 17.47
C ILE A 550 -5.61 7.67 18.58
N MET A 551 -5.94 8.19 19.76
CA MET A 551 -4.98 8.31 20.86
C MET A 551 -4.57 6.96 21.44
N SER A 552 -5.47 5.98 21.47
CA SER A 552 -5.25 4.67 22.11
C SER A 552 -4.07 3.89 21.49
N TRP A 553 -3.87 3.89 20.17
CA TRP A 553 -2.77 3.18 19.52
C TRP A 553 -1.44 3.91 19.59
N ARG A 554 -1.45 5.20 19.95
CA ARG A 554 -0.24 6.01 20.12
C ARG A 554 0.43 5.88 21.49
N GLY A 555 -0.23 5.21 22.45
CA GLY A 555 0.25 5.04 23.82
C GLY A 555 -0.06 6.25 24.72
N GLY A 556 -0.95 7.14 24.29
CA GLY A 556 -1.59 8.12 25.13
C GLY A 556 -2.73 7.44 25.90
N THR A 557 -2.69 7.42 27.23
CA THR A 557 -3.89 7.16 28.02
C THR A 557 -4.89 8.27 27.72
N PRO A 558 -6.15 7.97 27.35
CA PRO A 558 -7.18 8.99 27.39
C PRO A 558 -7.33 9.37 28.86
N ASP A 559 -6.97 10.59 29.25
CA ASP A 559 -7.42 11.17 30.50
C ASP A 559 -8.94 11.40 30.38
N VAL A 560 -9.68 10.32 30.52
CA VAL A 560 -11.09 10.39 30.85
C VAL A 560 -11.13 10.36 32.37
N SER A 561 -10.92 11.52 33.00
CA SER A 561 -11.45 11.75 34.32
C SER A 561 -12.97 11.64 34.21
N SER A 562 -13.46 10.45 34.53
CA SER A 562 -14.86 10.11 34.71
C SER A 562 -15.57 11.19 35.49
N SER A 563 -16.45 11.93 34.86
CA SER A 563 -17.58 12.54 35.50
C SER A 563 -18.79 11.59 35.36
N ASN A 564 -18.68 10.43 35.98
CA ASN A 564 -19.82 9.61 36.34
C ASN A 564 -19.68 9.32 37.85
N ASP A 565 -20.25 10.20 38.64
CA ASP A 565 -20.77 9.96 39.97
C ASP A 565 -21.48 11.27 40.40
N ASP A 566 -22.82 11.34 40.14
CA ASP A 566 -23.91 11.64 41.06
C ASP A 566 -25.25 11.74 40.26
#